data_173a2823f89586337c32ced729268e94
#
_entry.id   173a2823f89586337c32ced729268e94
#
_cell.length_a   1.000
_cell.length_b   1.000
_cell.length_c   1.000
_cell.angle_alpha   90.00
_cell.angle_beta   90.00
_cell.angle_gamma   90.00
#
_symmetry.space_group_name_H-M   'P 1'
#
loop_
_entity.id
_entity.type
_entity.pdbx_description
1 polymer ?
#
loop_
_entity_poly.entity_id
_entity_poly.type
_entity_poly.pdbx_seq_one_letter_code
_entity_poly.pdbx_strand_id
1 'polypeptide(L)'
;MSISVTAVIYPGAVVAEDAIVHDYVVIYPGTVIESGVEIFDHSVIGRVPKSAGSTKRKVDNEYKKTVIGKNSVISVGCVVYTDTIIGENTLLGDNASVREGCIIGNHCVIARNVSVNYNTKIGNYTKIMDNTHITGNAIIEDHVFISVLVSTTNDNTMGKTSQYIEEMEKGPYIKQGATIGAGANILPGIVIGNDAMVGAGSVVTKDVPEKKVVMGIPAKIIRDVG
;
A
#
# COMPACT_ATOMS: atom_id res chain seq x y z
N MET A 1 -4.00 11.54 26.72
CA MET A 1 -3.57 10.21 26.19
C MET A 1 -4.67 9.23 26.49
N SER A 2 -5.30 8.64 25.49
CA SER A 2 -6.31 7.59 25.65
C SER A 2 -5.72 6.28 25.11
N ILE A 3 -4.90 5.63 25.94
CA ILE A 3 -4.30 4.35 25.62
C ILE A 3 -4.99 3.27 26.44
N SER A 4 -5.55 2.25 25.78
CA SER A 4 -6.14 1.10 26.45
C SER A 4 -5.11 0.38 27.33
N VAL A 5 -5.56 -0.14 28.45
CA VAL A 5 -4.74 -0.96 29.37
C VAL A 5 -4.31 -2.29 28.75
N THR A 6 -4.99 -2.73 27.68
CA THR A 6 -4.66 -3.96 26.95
C THR A 6 -3.69 -3.73 25.78
N ALA A 7 -3.39 -2.47 25.44
CA ALA A 7 -2.41 -2.15 24.39
C ALA A 7 -0.99 -2.45 24.87
N VAL A 8 -0.15 -2.92 23.94
CA VAL A 8 1.27 -3.21 24.18
C VAL A 8 2.12 -2.22 23.40
N ILE A 9 2.76 -1.32 24.11
CA ILE A 9 3.69 -0.34 23.52
C ILE A 9 5.11 -0.71 23.95
N TYR A 10 5.93 -1.11 22.98
CA TYR A 10 7.32 -1.49 23.26
C TYR A 10 8.22 -0.28 23.52
N PRO A 11 9.27 -0.44 24.35
CA PRO A 11 10.29 0.60 24.53
C PRO A 11 10.88 1.06 23.19
N GLY A 12 11.06 2.37 23.02
CA GLY A 12 11.54 2.98 21.77
C GLY A 12 10.43 3.34 20.77
N ALA A 13 9.16 3.06 21.07
CA ALA A 13 8.03 3.67 20.39
C ALA A 13 7.67 5.02 21.04
N VAL A 14 7.23 5.97 20.23
CA VAL A 14 6.80 7.31 20.65
C VAL A 14 5.34 7.50 20.25
N VAL A 15 4.48 7.83 21.20
CA VAL A 15 3.04 8.06 20.98
C VAL A 15 2.68 9.45 21.47
N ALA A 16 2.05 10.26 20.61
CA ALA A 16 1.61 11.61 20.96
C ALA A 16 0.56 11.60 22.10
N GLU A 17 0.54 12.65 22.90
CA GLU A 17 -0.33 12.75 24.11
C GLU A 17 -1.82 12.70 23.78
N ASP A 18 -2.22 13.16 22.62
CA ASP A 18 -3.60 13.24 22.14
C ASP A 18 -4.00 12.07 21.21
N ALA A 19 -3.08 11.14 20.96
CA ALA A 19 -3.40 9.93 20.21
C ALA A 19 -4.32 9.00 21.00
N ILE A 20 -5.18 8.28 20.26
CA ILE A 20 -6.10 7.27 20.83
C ILE A 20 -5.63 5.88 20.37
N VAL A 21 -5.39 5.00 21.33
CA VAL A 21 -4.96 3.62 21.09
C VAL A 21 -5.94 2.66 21.78
N HIS A 22 -6.68 1.92 20.98
CA HIS A 22 -7.72 0.99 21.44
C HIS A 22 -7.17 -0.34 21.93
N ASP A 23 -8.05 -1.30 22.17
CA ASP A 23 -7.72 -2.57 22.82
C ASP A 23 -6.83 -3.47 21.93
N TYR A 24 -5.89 -4.15 22.59
CA TYR A 24 -5.00 -5.15 21.98
C TYR A 24 -4.14 -4.64 20.83
N VAL A 25 -3.98 -3.33 20.69
CA VAL A 25 -3.03 -2.74 19.72
C VAL A 25 -1.61 -3.03 20.18
N VAL A 26 -0.74 -3.36 19.21
CA VAL A 26 0.70 -3.60 19.47
C VAL A 26 1.53 -2.61 18.68
N ILE A 27 2.36 -1.79 19.36
CA ILE A 27 3.25 -0.80 18.74
C ILE A 27 4.70 -1.18 19.04
N TYR A 28 5.45 -1.48 17.98
CA TYR A 28 6.83 -1.94 18.05
C TYR A 28 7.86 -0.79 18.11
N PRO A 29 9.13 -1.10 18.50
CA PRO A 29 10.21 -0.10 18.58
C PRO A 29 10.42 0.67 17.28
N GLY A 30 10.86 1.92 17.39
CA GLY A 30 11.12 2.81 16.24
C GLY A 30 9.86 3.42 15.62
N THR A 31 8.67 3.08 16.14
CA THR A 31 7.40 3.63 15.68
C THR A 31 7.12 4.99 16.32
N VAL A 32 6.68 5.95 15.50
CA VAL A 32 6.21 7.26 15.92
C VAL A 32 4.74 7.40 15.53
N ILE A 33 3.88 7.57 16.51
CA ILE A 33 2.45 7.90 16.35
C ILE A 33 2.28 9.37 16.60
N GLU A 34 1.89 10.12 15.58
CA GLU A 34 1.75 11.57 15.66
C GLU A 34 0.40 12.01 16.27
N SER A 35 0.25 13.32 16.47
CA SER A 35 -0.92 13.98 17.06
C SER A 35 -2.21 13.64 16.33
N GLY A 36 -3.29 13.40 17.08
CA GLY A 36 -4.64 13.14 16.55
C GLY A 36 -4.82 11.78 15.88
N VAL A 37 -3.81 10.89 15.91
CA VAL A 37 -3.94 9.55 15.34
C VAL A 37 -4.84 8.70 16.22
N GLU A 38 -5.72 7.91 15.58
CA GLU A 38 -6.55 6.90 16.22
C GLU A 38 -6.23 5.52 15.64
N ILE A 39 -5.90 4.55 16.53
CA ILE A 39 -5.55 3.17 16.16
C ILE A 39 -6.55 2.21 16.82
N PHE A 40 -7.34 1.53 16.01
CA PHE A 40 -8.36 0.60 16.44
C PHE A 40 -7.82 -0.79 16.79
N ASP A 41 -8.66 -1.55 17.44
CA ASP A 41 -8.40 -2.83 18.07
C ASP A 41 -7.61 -3.82 17.21
N HIS A 42 -6.74 -4.59 17.86
CA HIS A 42 -5.95 -5.67 17.26
C HIS A 42 -4.97 -5.24 16.15
N SER A 43 -4.76 -3.94 15.94
CA SER A 43 -3.80 -3.46 14.95
C SER A 43 -2.36 -3.63 15.43
N VAL A 44 -1.45 -3.90 14.50
CA VAL A 44 -0.03 -4.17 14.77
C VAL A 44 0.84 -3.22 13.96
N ILE A 45 1.57 -2.33 14.64
CA ILE A 45 2.33 -1.25 13.99
C ILE A 45 3.83 -1.41 14.23
N GLY A 46 4.61 -1.33 13.15
CA GLY A 46 6.08 -1.33 13.20
C GLY A 46 6.73 -2.71 13.32
N ARG A 47 6.00 -3.82 13.09
CA ARG A 47 6.61 -5.16 13.18
C ARG A 47 7.66 -5.39 12.09
N VAL A 48 8.72 -6.13 12.43
CA VAL A 48 9.72 -6.55 11.43
C VAL A 48 9.20 -7.72 10.59
N PRO A 49 9.56 -7.79 9.29
CA PRO A 49 9.27 -8.95 8.48
C PRO A 49 10.07 -10.17 8.96
N LYS A 50 9.54 -11.35 8.76
CA LYS A 50 10.24 -12.62 9.03
C LYS A 50 10.12 -13.53 7.83
N SER A 51 11.18 -14.29 7.55
CA SER A 51 11.21 -15.35 6.55
C SER A 51 11.51 -16.68 7.23
N ALA A 52 10.82 -17.71 6.79
CA ALA A 52 11.11 -19.10 7.16
C ALA A 52 12.16 -19.76 6.24
N GLY A 53 12.82 -18.95 5.37
CA GLY A 53 13.78 -19.47 4.38
C GLY A 53 13.14 -19.90 3.06
N SER A 54 11.81 -19.84 2.95
CA SER A 54 11.07 -20.22 1.73
C SER A 54 10.90 -19.07 0.73
N THR A 55 11.22 -17.84 1.13
CA THR A 55 11.14 -16.66 0.26
C THR A 55 12.48 -16.37 -0.38
N LYS A 56 12.50 -16.07 -1.68
CA LYS A 56 13.72 -15.71 -2.42
C LYS A 56 14.27 -14.36 -1.96
N ARG A 57 13.38 -13.40 -1.73
CA ARG A 57 13.73 -12.07 -1.23
C ARG A 57 14.24 -12.16 0.21
N LYS A 58 15.43 -11.63 0.46
CA LYS A 58 15.95 -11.46 1.82
C LYS A 58 15.17 -10.34 2.51
N VAL A 59 14.78 -10.56 3.75
CA VAL A 59 14.11 -9.57 4.58
C VAL A 59 15.07 -9.11 5.68
N ASP A 60 15.06 -7.80 5.96
CA ASP A 60 15.75 -7.21 7.09
C ASP A 60 14.87 -7.38 8.33
N ASN A 61 15.48 -7.84 9.42
CA ASN A 61 14.79 -8.07 10.70
C ASN A 61 15.02 -6.93 11.71
N GLU A 62 15.58 -5.81 11.28
CA GLU A 62 15.83 -4.66 12.13
C GLU A 62 14.60 -3.76 12.24
N TYR A 63 14.40 -3.18 13.43
CA TYR A 63 13.41 -2.14 13.63
C TYR A 63 13.94 -0.83 13.08
N LYS A 64 13.24 -0.28 12.08
CA LYS A 64 13.51 1.01 11.49
C LYS A 64 12.39 1.99 11.81
N LYS A 65 12.60 3.25 11.48
CA LYS A 65 11.61 4.30 11.73
C LYS A 65 10.31 4.00 10.97
N THR A 66 9.21 3.91 11.73
CA THR A 66 7.85 3.83 11.20
C THR A 66 7.07 5.04 11.68
N VAL A 67 6.33 5.71 10.80
CA VAL A 67 5.58 6.91 11.13
C VAL A 67 4.13 6.75 10.74
N ILE A 68 3.23 7.03 11.67
CA ILE A 68 1.81 7.27 11.39
C ILE A 68 1.56 8.77 11.56
N GLY A 69 1.30 9.44 10.45
CA GLY A 69 1.15 10.90 10.36
C GLY A 69 -0.14 11.41 11.00
N LYS A 70 -0.16 12.69 11.33
CA LYS A 70 -1.22 13.38 12.09
C LYS A 70 -2.62 13.08 11.57
N ASN A 71 -3.57 12.97 12.50
CA ASN A 71 -5.00 12.79 12.22
C ASN A 71 -5.32 11.58 11.34
N SER A 72 -4.39 10.63 11.20
CA SER A 72 -4.65 9.40 10.44
C SER A 72 -5.38 8.39 11.29
N VAL A 73 -6.19 7.56 10.62
CA VAL A 73 -7.00 6.52 11.24
C VAL A 73 -6.51 5.16 10.78
N ILE A 74 -6.17 4.30 11.72
CA ILE A 74 -5.79 2.91 11.50
C ILE A 74 -6.92 2.03 12.02
N SER A 75 -7.72 1.48 11.12
CA SER A 75 -8.90 0.68 11.48
C SER A 75 -8.52 -0.69 12.05
N VAL A 76 -9.53 -1.47 12.42
CA VAL A 76 -9.38 -2.76 13.13
C VAL A 76 -8.49 -3.74 12.35
N GLY A 77 -7.56 -4.39 13.05
CA GLY A 77 -6.77 -5.50 12.52
C GLY A 77 -5.72 -5.14 11.47
N CYS A 78 -5.41 -3.85 11.32
CA CYS A 78 -4.37 -3.42 10.38
C CYS A 78 -2.98 -3.90 10.77
N VAL A 79 -2.14 -4.20 9.77
CA VAL A 79 -0.75 -4.57 9.99
C VAL A 79 0.17 -3.65 9.21
N VAL A 80 0.93 -2.82 9.90
CA VAL A 80 1.96 -1.94 9.31
C VAL A 80 3.34 -2.44 9.71
N TYR A 81 4.18 -2.71 8.73
CA TYR A 81 5.54 -3.17 8.98
C TYR A 81 6.49 -1.99 9.25
N THR A 82 7.65 -2.33 9.78
CA THR A 82 8.75 -1.37 10.00
C THR A 82 9.19 -0.68 8.71
N ASP A 83 9.93 0.42 8.81
CA ASP A 83 10.41 1.18 7.64
C ASP A 83 9.27 1.72 6.74
N THR A 84 8.13 2.07 7.35
CA THR A 84 6.93 2.53 6.63
C THR A 84 6.54 3.93 7.09
N ILE A 85 6.17 4.76 6.14
CA ILE A 85 5.65 6.11 6.41
C ILE A 85 4.20 6.17 5.90
N ILE A 86 3.27 6.46 6.79
CA ILE A 86 1.89 6.81 6.48
C ILE A 86 1.75 8.32 6.70
N GLY A 87 1.32 9.05 5.69
CA GLY A 87 1.14 10.50 5.74
C GLY A 87 -0.06 10.93 6.61
N GLU A 88 -0.27 12.24 6.67
CA GLU A 88 -1.33 12.85 7.48
C GLU A 88 -2.73 12.63 6.88
N ASN A 89 -3.77 12.61 7.72
CA ASN A 89 -5.17 12.50 7.32
C ASN A 89 -5.44 11.28 6.41
N THR A 90 -4.72 10.19 6.61
CA THR A 90 -4.80 8.97 5.80
C THR A 90 -5.55 7.87 6.56
N LEU A 91 -6.45 7.18 5.87
CA LEU A 91 -7.21 6.06 6.40
C LEU A 91 -6.64 4.73 5.92
N LEU A 92 -6.30 3.85 6.86
CA LEU A 92 -6.17 2.42 6.62
C LEU A 92 -7.45 1.72 7.09
N GLY A 93 -8.19 1.11 6.16
CA GLY A 93 -9.42 0.36 6.44
C GLY A 93 -9.14 -0.99 7.09
N ASP A 94 -10.18 -1.62 7.62
CA ASP A 94 -10.07 -2.87 8.38
C ASP A 94 -9.25 -3.93 7.65
N ASN A 95 -8.34 -4.58 8.38
CA ASN A 95 -7.43 -5.62 7.89
C ASN A 95 -6.50 -5.18 6.73
N ALA A 96 -6.31 -3.89 6.50
CA ALA A 96 -5.31 -3.44 5.55
C ALA A 96 -3.90 -3.83 6.03
N SER A 97 -3.04 -4.23 5.09
CA SER A 97 -1.67 -4.62 5.38
C SER A 97 -0.69 -3.83 4.52
N VAL A 98 0.27 -3.16 5.16
CA VAL A 98 1.33 -2.38 4.50
C VAL A 98 2.68 -2.94 4.89
N ARG A 99 3.42 -3.46 3.89
CA ARG A 99 4.73 -4.07 4.06
C ARG A 99 5.82 -3.01 4.24
N GLU A 100 7.02 -3.49 4.57
CA GLU A 100 8.21 -2.69 4.85
C GLU A 100 8.68 -1.86 3.64
N GLY A 101 9.29 -0.70 3.93
CA GLY A 101 9.84 0.21 2.92
C GLY A 101 8.79 1.00 2.14
N CYS A 102 7.53 0.99 2.58
CA CYS A 102 6.45 1.71 1.91
C CYS A 102 6.35 3.17 2.36
N ILE A 103 5.97 4.03 1.41
CA ILE A 103 5.61 5.43 1.67
C ILE A 103 4.21 5.65 1.12
N ILE A 104 3.28 6.03 1.97
CA ILE A 104 1.92 6.42 1.61
C ILE A 104 1.76 7.90 1.94
N GLY A 105 1.30 8.68 0.98
CA GLY A 105 1.14 10.13 1.10
C GLY A 105 0.00 10.54 2.01
N ASN A 106 -0.31 11.83 1.97
CA ASN A 106 -1.36 12.46 2.76
C ASN A 106 -2.74 12.31 2.11
N HIS A 107 -3.79 12.36 2.92
CA HIS A 107 -5.19 12.35 2.47
C HIS A 107 -5.54 11.12 1.62
N CYS A 108 -4.90 9.98 1.89
CA CYS A 108 -5.11 8.73 1.18
C CYS A 108 -6.20 7.87 1.83
N VAL A 109 -6.78 6.99 1.02
CA VAL A 109 -7.63 5.90 1.49
C VAL A 109 -7.04 4.58 1.01
N ILE A 110 -6.60 3.75 1.95
CA ILE A 110 -6.22 2.36 1.74
C ILE A 110 -7.32 1.54 2.37
N ALA A 111 -8.29 1.11 1.57
CA ALA A 111 -9.55 0.56 2.06
C ALA A 111 -9.39 -0.85 2.65
N ARG A 112 -10.52 -1.50 2.98
CA ARG A 112 -10.54 -2.79 3.70
C ARG A 112 -9.86 -3.91 2.92
N ASN A 113 -9.07 -4.74 3.62
CA ASN A 113 -8.37 -5.89 3.07
C ASN A 113 -7.41 -5.54 1.92
N VAL A 114 -7.02 -4.28 1.77
CA VAL A 114 -5.98 -3.90 0.80
C VAL A 114 -4.64 -4.40 1.30
N SER A 115 -3.87 -5.02 0.41
CA SER A 115 -2.50 -5.40 0.68
C SER A 115 -1.54 -4.55 -0.16
N VAL A 116 -0.65 -3.83 0.50
CA VAL A 116 0.43 -3.04 -0.11
C VAL A 116 1.75 -3.72 0.19
N ASN A 117 2.42 -4.24 -0.83
CA ASN A 117 3.69 -4.93 -0.68
C ASN A 117 4.87 -3.95 -0.62
N TYR A 118 6.02 -4.49 -0.25
CA TYR A 118 7.28 -3.81 0.08
C TYR A 118 7.72 -2.76 -0.95
N ASN A 119 8.42 -1.74 -0.49
CA ASN A 119 9.04 -0.66 -1.29
C ASN A 119 8.05 0.10 -2.20
N THR A 120 6.75 0.02 -1.94
CA THR A 120 5.72 0.72 -2.72
C THR A 120 5.63 2.17 -2.30
N LYS A 121 5.50 3.06 -3.29
CA LYS A 121 5.28 4.49 -3.07
C LYS A 121 3.91 4.89 -3.58
N ILE A 122 3.11 5.52 -2.74
CA ILE A 122 1.76 6.00 -3.06
C ILE A 122 1.71 7.49 -2.76
N GLY A 123 1.35 8.27 -3.76
CA GLY A 123 1.22 9.73 -3.69
C GLY A 123 -0.02 10.18 -2.91
N ASN A 124 -0.15 11.49 -2.76
CA ASN A 124 -1.21 12.13 -1.98
C ASN A 124 -2.58 12.00 -2.66
N TYR A 125 -3.65 12.09 -1.87
CA TYR A 125 -5.05 12.07 -2.35
C TYR A 125 -5.42 10.82 -3.15
N THR A 126 -4.61 9.75 -3.07
CA THR A 126 -4.84 8.49 -3.77
C THR A 126 -5.79 7.60 -2.99
N LYS A 127 -6.69 6.94 -3.70
CA LYS A 127 -7.69 6.03 -3.11
C LYS A 127 -7.54 4.64 -3.71
N ILE A 128 -7.31 3.65 -2.86
CA ILE A 128 -7.20 2.24 -3.21
C ILE A 128 -8.31 1.50 -2.49
N MET A 129 -9.26 0.95 -3.26
CA MET A 129 -10.49 0.40 -2.73
C MET A 129 -10.36 -1.08 -2.34
N ASP A 130 -11.38 -1.58 -1.67
CA ASP A 130 -11.43 -2.86 -0.97
C ASP A 130 -10.89 -4.06 -1.77
N ASN A 131 -10.18 -4.96 -1.07
CA ASN A 131 -9.66 -6.22 -1.60
C ASN A 131 -8.67 -6.07 -2.78
N THR A 132 -8.06 -4.90 -2.93
CA THR A 132 -7.06 -4.64 -3.97
C THR A 132 -5.67 -5.06 -3.49
N HIS A 133 -4.89 -5.65 -4.41
CA HIS A 133 -3.50 -6.04 -4.18
C HIS A 133 -2.55 -5.11 -4.94
N ILE A 134 -1.70 -4.42 -4.20
CA ILE A 134 -0.58 -3.63 -4.76
C ILE A 134 0.72 -4.39 -4.51
N THR A 135 1.35 -4.80 -5.60
CA THR A 135 2.60 -5.57 -5.57
C THR A 135 3.79 -4.73 -5.11
N GLY A 136 4.87 -5.37 -4.73
CA GLY A 136 6.11 -4.68 -4.35
C GLY A 136 6.75 -3.87 -5.48
N ASN A 137 7.48 -2.82 -5.10
CA ASN A 137 8.18 -1.89 -6.00
C ASN A 137 7.23 -1.13 -6.95
N ALA A 138 5.94 -1.00 -6.61
CA ALA A 138 5.00 -0.18 -7.37
C ALA A 138 5.19 1.31 -7.06
N ILE A 139 4.95 2.16 -8.06
CA ILE A 139 4.90 3.60 -7.92
C ILE A 139 3.52 4.08 -8.35
N ILE A 140 2.82 4.75 -7.45
CA ILE A 140 1.48 5.30 -7.69
C ILE A 140 1.56 6.77 -7.32
N GLU A 141 1.30 7.65 -8.27
CA GLU A 141 1.37 9.10 -8.06
C GLU A 141 0.11 9.66 -7.37
N ASP A 142 0.03 10.99 -7.29
CA ASP A 142 -1.06 11.72 -6.63
C ASP A 142 -2.39 11.56 -7.39
N HIS A 143 -3.49 11.67 -6.64
CA HIS A 143 -4.86 11.69 -7.19
C HIS A 143 -5.26 10.45 -8.00
N VAL A 144 -4.58 9.32 -7.83
CA VAL A 144 -4.94 8.05 -8.47
C VAL A 144 -6.15 7.42 -7.79
N PHE A 145 -7.05 6.87 -8.58
CA PHE A 145 -8.15 6.04 -8.08
C PHE A 145 -8.01 4.59 -8.55
N ILE A 146 -7.89 3.66 -7.62
CA ILE A 146 -7.85 2.23 -7.90
C ILE A 146 -9.08 1.59 -7.27
N SER A 147 -9.95 1.04 -8.11
CA SER A 147 -11.21 0.44 -7.68
C SER A 147 -11.02 -0.90 -6.97
N VAL A 148 -12.11 -1.54 -6.58
CA VAL A 148 -12.11 -2.80 -5.84
C VAL A 148 -11.53 -3.95 -6.65
N LEU A 149 -10.92 -4.94 -5.96
CA LEU A 149 -10.45 -6.20 -6.56
C LEU A 149 -9.41 -6.03 -7.69
N VAL A 150 -8.72 -4.90 -7.76
CA VAL A 150 -7.62 -4.71 -8.70
C VAL A 150 -6.41 -5.51 -8.23
N SER A 151 -5.71 -6.16 -9.17
CA SER A 151 -4.46 -6.87 -8.89
C SER A 151 -3.33 -6.31 -9.73
N THR A 152 -2.20 -6.03 -9.09
CA THR A 152 -0.95 -5.66 -9.76
C THR A 152 0.10 -6.74 -9.53
N THR A 153 1.02 -6.91 -10.46
CA THR A 153 2.07 -7.92 -10.39
C THR A 153 3.44 -7.32 -10.68
N ASN A 154 4.52 -7.96 -10.21
CA ASN A 154 5.90 -7.47 -10.40
C ASN A 154 6.87 -8.54 -10.91
N ASP A 155 6.40 -9.79 -11.13
CA ASP A 155 7.25 -10.89 -11.59
C ASP A 155 6.71 -11.50 -12.89
N ASN A 156 7.41 -11.26 -14.00
CA ASN A 156 7.12 -11.89 -15.30
C ASN A 156 7.61 -13.34 -15.41
N THR A 157 8.42 -13.79 -14.45
CA THR A 157 8.96 -15.15 -14.46
C THR A 157 8.05 -16.15 -13.78
N MET A 158 7.01 -15.67 -13.08
CA MET A 158 6.08 -16.47 -12.29
C MET A 158 6.78 -17.46 -11.33
N GLY A 159 7.83 -16.96 -10.65
CA GLY A 159 8.59 -17.75 -9.69
C GLY A 159 9.54 -18.78 -10.30
N LYS A 160 9.71 -18.83 -11.62
CA LYS A 160 10.60 -19.81 -12.28
C LYS A 160 12.09 -19.51 -12.11
N THR A 161 12.48 -18.29 -11.78
CA THR A 161 13.87 -17.95 -11.47
C THR A 161 14.26 -18.49 -10.09
N SER A 162 15.49 -19.02 -9.97
CA SER A 162 16.00 -19.56 -8.70
C SER A 162 16.46 -18.48 -7.71
N GLN A 163 16.68 -17.25 -8.18
CA GLN A 163 17.19 -16.13 -7.39
C GLN A 163 16.24 -14.93 -7.49
N TYR A 164 16.21 -14.13 -6.41
CA TYR A 164 15.60 -12.81 -6.42
C TYR A 164 16.51 -11.85 -7.19
N ILE A 165 16.00 -11.20 -8.21
CA ILE A 165 16.70 -10.19 -8.99
C ILE A 165 15.82 -8.94 -8.96
N GLU A 166 16.26 -7.95 -8.17
CA GLU A 166 15.46 -6.73 -7.88
C GLU A 166 15.10 -5.96 -9.16
N GLU A 167 16.02 -5.91 -10.13
CA GLU A 167 15.81 -5.23 -11.41
C GLU A 167 14.72 -5.88 -12.27
N MET A 168 14.41 -7.17 -12.01
CA MET A 168 13.37 -7.91 -12.73
C MET A 168 12.01 -7.85 -12.03
N GLU A 169 11.96 -7.47 -10.76
CA GLU A 169 10.72 -7.37 -9.99
C GLU A 169 10.21 -5.92 -9.98
N LYS A 170 9.72 -5.46 -11.10
CA LYS A 170 9.17 -4.11 -11.27
C LYS A 170 7.66 -4.12 -11.12
N GLY A 171 7.17 -3.44 -10.09
CA GLY A 171 5.75 -3.09 -9.99
C GLY A 171 5.34 -2.11 -11.10
N PRO A 172 4.05 -1.89 -11.30
CA PRO A 172 3.57 -0.89 -12.25
C PRO A 172 3.89 0.54 -11.79
N TYR A 173 3.98 1.44 -12.76
CA TYR A 173 4.04 2.87 -12.53
C TYR A 173 2.72 3.52 -12.96
N ILE A 174 1.90 3.89 -11.99
CA ILE A 174 0.58 4.51 -12.23
C ILE A 174 0.71 6.01 -11.98
N LYS A 175 0.59 6.79 -13.05
CA LYS A 175 0.80 8.23 -13.03
C LYS A 175 -0.42 8.99 -12.53
N GLN A 176 -0.18 10.27 -12.24
CA GLN A 176 -1.15 11.19 -11.63
C GLN A 176 -2.52 11.17 -12.33
N GLY A 177 -3.58 11.16 -11.53
CA GLY A 177 -4.95 11.25 -12.01
C GLY A 177 -5.48 9.99 -12.70
N ALA A 178 -4.65 8.96 -12.89
CA ALA A 178 -5.10 7.73 -13.55
C ALA A 178 -6.18 7.01 -12.73
N THR A 179 -7.10 6.34 -13.43
CA THR A 179 -8.19 5.58 -12.80
C THR A 179 -8.21 4.13 -13.27
N ILE A 180 -8.27 3.20 -12.32
CA ILE A 180 -8.23 1.76 -12.59
C ILE A 180 -9.57 1.15 -12.18
N GLY A 181 -10.30 0.60 -13.15
CA GLY A 181 -11.61 -0.03 -12.96
C GLY A 181 -11.54 -1.35 -12.18
N ALA A 182 -12.65 -1.70 -11.54
CA ALA A 182 -12.77 -2.87 -10.69
C ALA A 182 -12.31 -4.16 -11.38
N GLY A 183 -11.57 -5.00 -10.65
CA GLY A 183 -11.11 -6.31 -11.13
C GLY A 183 -10.08 -6.26 -12.27
N ALA A 184 -9.52 -5.10 -12.60
CA ALA A 184 -8.46 -5.01 -13.60
C ALA A 184 -7.15 -5.64 -13.08
N ASN A 185 -6.37 -6.21 -14.00
CA ASN A 185 -5.06 -6.80 -13.74
C ASN A 185 -3.99 -6.00 -14.48
N ILE A 186 -2.98 -5.52 -13.76
CA ILE A 186 -1.86 -4.76 -14.33
C ILE A 186 -0.60 -5.62 -14.26
N LEU A 187 0.01 -5.90 -15.42
CA LEU A 187 1.20 -6.74 -15.50
C LEU A 187 2.47 -5.99 -15.05
N PRO A 188 3.57 -6.73 -14.77
CA PRO A 188 4.80 -6.14 -14.24
C PRO A 188 5.40 -5.07 -15.14
N GLY A 189 5.87 -3.98 -14.52
CA GLY A 189 6.59 -2.90 -15.19
C GLY A 189 5.75 -2.02 -16.12
N ILE A 190 4.44 -2.20 -16.17
CA ILE A 190 3.53 -1.40 -17.01
C ILE A 190 3.42 0.04 -16.49
N VAL A 191 3.44 0.99 -17.41
CA VAL A 191 3.20 2.41 -17.14
C VAL A 191 1.76 2.76 -17.53
N ILE A 192 0.99 3.29 -16.58
CA ILE A 192 -0.32 3.90 -16.84
C ILE A 192 -0.13 5.42 -16.87
N GLY A 193 -0.38 6.05 -18.02
CA GLY A 193 -0.15 7.49 -18.25
C GLY A 193 -1.05 8.40 -17.42
N ASN A 194 -0.71 9.68 -17.36
CA ASN A 194 -1.49 10.70 -16.65
C ASN A 194 -2.94 10.72 -17.13
N ASP A 195 -3.88 10.80 -16.18
CA ASP A 195 -5.32 10.86 -16.46
C ASP A 195 -5.84 9.70 -17.34
N ALA A 196 -5.07 8.62 -17.49
CA ALA A 196 -5.51 7.45 -18.25
C ALA A 196 -6.55 6.65 -17.46
N MET A 197 -7.38 5.91 -18.18
CA MET A 197 -8.48 5.16 -17.61
C MET A 197 -8.42 3.71 -18.06
N VAL A 198 -8.37 2.78 -17.10
CA VAL A 198 -8.43 1.33 -17.35
C VAL A 198 -9.83 0.84 -17.02
N GLY A 199 -10.53 0.27 -17.99
CA GLY A 199 -11.87 -0.30 -17.81
C GLY A 199 -11.88 -1.49 -16.84
N ALA A 200 -13.02 -1.71 -16.19
CA ALA A 200 -13.20 -2.83 -15.28
C ALA A 200 -12.95 -4.19 -15.97
N GLY A 201 -12.35 -5.14 -15.23
CA GLY A 201 -12.05 -6.49 -15.71
C GLY A 201 -10.98 -6.56 -16.79
N SER A 202 -10.26 -5.49 -17.09
CA SER A 202 -9.23 -5.46 -18.14
C SER A 202 -7.93 -6.14 -17.69
N VAL A 203 -7.19 -6.72 -18.66
CA VAL A 203 -5.81 -7.19 -18.44
C VAL A 203 -4.85 -6.30 -19.23
N VAL A 204 -4.13 -5.44 -18.51
CA VAL A 204 -3.20 -4.46 -19.10
C VAL A 204 -1.83 -5.10 -19.27
N THR A 205 -1.47 -5.34 -20.52
CA THR A 205 -0.23 -6.05 -20.93
C THR A 205 0.79 -5.13 -21.61
N LYS A 206 0.44 -3.87 -21.83
CA LYS A 206 1.28 -2.84 -22.45
C LYS A 206 1.02 -1.49 -21.81
N ASP A 207 1.97 -0.58 -21.89
CA ASP A 207 1.82 0.77 -21.41
C ASP A 207 0.58 1.46 -21.97
N VAL A 208 -0.09 2.23 -21.11
CA VAL A 208 -1.27 3.01 -21.47
C VAL A 208 -0.84 4.47 -21.64
N PRO A 209 -1.00 5.07 -22.82
CA PRO A 209 -0.69 6.49 -23.02
C PRO A 209 -1.59 7.37 -22.14
N GLU A 210 -1.11 8.59 -21.86
CA GLU A 210 -1.88 9.59 -21.11
C GLU A 210 -3.24 9.86 -21.77
N LYS A 211 -4.24 10.15 -20.93
CA LYS A 211 -5.60 10.52 -21.37
C LYS A 211 -6.27 9.51 -22.32
N LYS A 212 -5.87 8.25 -22.29
CA LYS A 212 -6.52 7.18 -23.06
C LYS A 212 -7.37 6.28 -22.15
N VAL A 213 -8.48 5.83 -22.69
CA VAL A 213 -9.29 4.77 -22.12
C VAL A 213 -8.90 3.45 -22.77
N VAL A 214 -8.52 2.47 -21.95
CA VAL A 214 -8.22 1.10 -22.41
C VAL A 214 -9.18 0.11 -21.77
N MET A 215 -9.57 -0.93 -22.53
CA MET A 215 -10.47 -1.99 -22.05
C MET A 215 -10.15 -3.33 -22.71
N GLY A 216 -10.53 -4.42 -22.04
CA GLY A 216 -10.55 -5.79 -22.58
C GLY A 216 -9.37 -6.66 -22.14
N ILE A 217 -9.29 -7.87 -22.71
CA ILE A 217 -8.29 -8.90 -22.44
C ILE A 217 -7.73 -9.38 -23.79
N PRO A 218 -6.50 -8.96 -24.16
CA PRO A 218 -5.71 -7.89 -23.55
C PRO A 218 -6.34 -6.51 -23.75
N ALA A 219 -6.05 -5.58 -22.86
CA ALA A 219 -6.55 -4.20 -22.92
C ALA A 219 -6.06 -3.49 -24.19
N LYS A 220 -6.98 -2.80 -24.88
CA LYS A 220 -6.71 -1.99 -26.08
C LYS A 220 -7.29 -0.59 -25.90
N ILE A 221 -6.67 0.38 -26.58
CA ILE A 221 -7.19 1.76 -26.60
C ILE A 221 -8.55 1.78 -27.29
N ILE A 222 -9.54 2.35 -26.61
CA ILE A 222 -10.92 2.46 -27.07
C ILE A 222 -11.24 3.90 -27.51
N ARG A 223 -10.81 4.91 -26.74
CA ARG A 223 -11.07 6.32 -26.98
C ARG A 223 -10.17 7.20 -26.12
N ASP A 224 -10.26 8.48 -26.31
CA ASP A 224 -9.72 9.46 -25.37
C ASP A 224 -10.60 9.59 -24.14
N VAL A 225 -10.01 10.02 -23.02
CA VAL A 225 -10.77 10.48 -21.84
C VAL A 225 -11.41 11.81 -22.23
N GLY A 226 -12.70 11.91 -22.08
CA GLY A 226 -13.48 13.11 -22.42
C GLY A 226 -13.36 14.21 -21.38
#